data_a5157808efbcbc3c5350f15182c95d0a
#
_entry.id   a5157808efbcbc3c5350f15182c95d0a
#
_cell.length_a   1.000
_cell.length_b   1.000
_cell.length_c   1.000
_cell.angle_alpha   90.00
_cell.angle_beta   90.00
_cell.angle_gamma   90.00
#
_symmetry.space_group_name_H-M   'P 1'
#
loop_
_entity.id
_entity.type
_entity.pdbx_description
1 polymer ?
#
loop_
_entity_poly.entity_id
_entity_poly.type
_entity_poly.pdbx_seq_one_letter_code
_entity_poly.pdbx_strand_id
1 'polypeptide(L)'
;MFKQINKRLNFNXFLQMFVLFTPLVQAAQMAIVIDDVGYRIKEDREILALPKAVSVAIIPVAPYATERAKDAYNQKRDILIHLPMEPKSKQPIEXGGIHIGDNEEKIRKLIHTSRGQVPYAIGLNNHMGSGATSXDSATMQHLLKVLKENTLFFLDSKTIGSSVAAKTARQFGINTLERDXFLDDSDLLADVQKQFAHAINHARKNGVAVVIGHPRKNTISVLXKQNLAQLPQDIELVSVGNLWRNXKTVPDKPFIMLFEQEPALSSVPPYDSIPLLRGIPKE
;
A
#
# COMPACT_ATOMS: atom_id res chain seq x y z
N MET A 1 -59.68 63.13 -0.20
CA MET A 1 -58.32 63.20 0.31
C MET A 1 -57.92 61.79 0.76
N PHE A 2 -57.20 61.06 -0.13
CA PHE A 2 -56.89 59.66 0.12
C PHE A 2 -55.46 59.59 0.60
N LYS A 3 -55.27 59.14 1.85
CA LYS A 3 -53.94 58.83 2.35
C LYS A 3 -53.66 57.44 1.91
N GLN A 4 -52.73 57.37 1.01
CA GLN A 4 -52.12 56.05 0.68
C GLN A 4 -51.16 55.67 1.78
N ILE A 5 -51.57 54.63 2.49
CA ILE A 5 -50.67 54.02 3.45
C ILE A 5 -49.76 53.05 2.68
N ASN A 6 -48.56 53.49 2.47
CA ASN A 6 -47.53 52.61 1.90
C ASN A 6 -47.08 51.65 3.00
N LYS A 7 -47.74 50.51 3.02
CA LYS A 7 -47.18 49.41 3.80
C LYS A 7 -45.98 48.87 3.04
N ARG A 8 -44.84 49.34 3.44
CA ARG A 8 -43.64 48.68 3.03
C ARG A 8 -43.61 47.32 3.75
N LEU A 9 -43.95 46.30 3.01
CA LEU A 9 -43.70 44.93 3.45
C LEU A 9 -42.18 44.75 3.48
N ASN A 10 -41.67 44.87 4.69
CA ASN A 10 -40.29 44.46 4.91
C ASN A 10 -40.26 42.95 4.81
N PHE A 11 -39.95 42.50 3.62
CA PHE A 11 -39.60 41.12 3.42
C PHE A 11 -38.15 40.95 3.88
N ASN A 12 -38.05 40.88 5.19
CA ASN A 12 -36.82 40.36 5.71
C ASN A 12 -36.92 38.84 5.61
N UNK A 13 -36.69 38.11 4.52
CA UNK A 13 -36.56 37.14 4.41
C UNK A 13 -35.57 36.78 4.91
N PHE A 14 -35.61 36.50 5.87
CA PHE A 14 -34.67 35.57 6.38
C PHE A 14 -34.65 34.42 5.40
N LEU A 15 -33.80 34.56 4.43
CA LEU A 15 -33.40 33.42 3.63
C LEU A 15 -32.68 32.51 4.61
N GLN A 16 -33.45 31.65 5.26
CA GLN A 16 -32.83 30.53 5.97
C GLN A 16 -32.25 29.67 4.89
N MET A 17 -30.97 29.91 4.65
CA MET A 17 -30.17 29.03 3.84
C MET A 17 -30.06 27.71 4.60
N PHE A 18 -30.97 26.79 4.28
CA PHE A 18 -30.82 25.42 4.71
C PHE A 18 -29.58 24.88 4.04
N VAL A 19 -28.46 24.99 4.73
CA VAL A 19 -27.29 24.24 4.35
C VAL A 19 -27.64 22.80 4.65
N LEU A 20 -28.11 22.12 3.64
CA LEU A 20 -28.26 20.69 3.72
C LEU A 20 -26.84 20.12 3.83
N PHE A 21 -26.47 19.82 5.07
CA PHE A 21 -25.30 19.02 5.30
C PHE A 21 -25.60 17.61 4.81
N THR A 22 -25.39 17.38 3.51
CA THR A 22 -25.27 16.02 3.05
C THR A 22 -23.91 15.55 3.58
N PRO A 23 -23.89 14.50 4.41
CA PRO A 23 -22.61 13.96 4.81
C PRO A 23 -21.86 13.56 3.54
N LEU A 24 -20.64 14.08 3.42
CA LEU A 24 -19.76 13.67 2.34
C LEU A 24 -19.43 12.20 2.54
N VAL A 25 -20.10 11.36 1.76
CA VAL A 25 -19.76 9.94 1.75
C VAL A 25 -18.47 9.83 0.93
N GLN A 26 -17.39 9.59 1.63
CA GLN A 26 -16.11 9.42 0.97
C GLN A 26 -16.14 8.13 0.17
N ALA A 27 -15.69 8.18 -1.08
CA ALA A 27 -15.63 6.99 -1.92
C ALA A 27 -14.71 5.95 -1.27
N ALA A 28 -15.08 4.70 -1.40
CA ALA A 28 -14.19 3.62 -1.01
C ALA A 28 -13.01 3.60 -1.99
N GLN A 29 -11.84 3.16 -1.52
CA GLN A 29 -10.62 3.22 -2.31
C GLN A 29 -10.12 1.83 -2.64
N MET A 30 -9.60 1.68 -3.85
CA MET A 30 -8.98 0.44 -4.28
C MET A 30 -7.60 0.75 -4.83
N ALA A 31 -6.58 0.06 -4.32
CA ALA A 31 -5.22 0.15 -4.84
C ALA A 31 -4.83 -1.20 -5.39
N ILE A 32 -4.29 -1.22 -6.60
CA ILE A 32 -3.91 -2.45 -7.30
C ILE A 32 -2.40 -2.43 -7.51
N VAL A 33 -1.76 -3.55 -7.15
CA VAL A 33 -0.32 -3.74 -7.36
C VAL A 33 -0.13 -5.01 -8.19
N ILE A 34 0.68 -4.92 -9.23
CA ILE A 34 1.03 -6.08 -10.05
C ILE A 34 2.44 -6.52 -9.69
N ASP A 35 2.53 -7.70 -9.10
CA ASP A 35 3.80 -8.30 -8.68
C ASP A 35 4.52 -8.95 -9.87
N ASP A 36 5.75 -9.37 -9.63
CA ASP A 36 6.57 -10.18 -10.55
C ASP A 36 6.88 -9.50 -11.89
N VAL A 37 6.88 -8.18 -11.90
CA VAL A 37 7.24 -7.43 -13.10
C VAL A 37 8.76 -7.47 -13.27
N GLY A 38 9.22 -7.58 -14.53
CA GLY A 38 10.63 -7.55 -14.87
C GLY A 38 11.13 -8.74 -15.67
N TYR A 39 10.30 -9.76 -15.86
CA TYR A 39 10.73 -10.99 -16.53
C TYR A 39 10.18 -11.14 -17.95
N ARG A 40 9.01 -10.56 -18.23
CA ARG A 40 8.31 -10.85 -19.50
C ARG A 40 8.14 -9.58 -20.29
N ILE A 41 8.61 -9.60 -21.54
CA ILE A 41 8.55 -8.38 -22.35
C ILE A 41 7.10 -8.04 -22.70
N LYS A 42 6.37 -9.02 -23.19
CA LYS A 42 5.01 -8.76 -23.67
C LYS A 42 4.08 -8.39 -22.51
N GLU A 43 4.05 -9.23 -21.50
CA GLU A 43 3.11 -9.03 -20.39
C GLU A 43 3.46 -7.77 -19.60
N ASP A 44 4.76 -7.49 -19.39
CA ASP A 44 5.16 -6.26 -18.71
C ASP A 44 4.67 -5.03 -19.45
N ARG A 45 4.80 -5.03 -20.79
CA ARG A 45 4.30 -3.91 -21.59
C ARG A 45 2.80 -3.75 -21.46
N GLU A 46 2.06 -4.86 -21.45
CA GLU A 46 0.62 -4.81 -21.25
C GLU A 46 0.25 -4.25 -19.87
N ILE A 47 1.01 -4.63 -18.84
CA ILE A 47 0.81 -4.07 -17.50
C ILE A 47 1.07 -2.55 -17.51
N LEU A 48 2.12 -2.12 -18.21
CA LEU A 48 2.45 -0.70 -18.26
C LEU A 48 1.50 0.09 -19.17
N ALA A 49 0.58 -0.57 -19.84
CA ALA A 49 -0.51 0.08 -20.58
C ALA A 49 -1.79 0.22 -19.74
N LEU A 50 -1.83 -0.36 -18.55
CA LEU A 50 -2.97 -0.19 -17.64
C LEU A 50 -2.98 1.24 -17.08
N PRO A 51 -4.08 1.69 -16.49
CA PRO A 51 -4.09 3.04 -15.88
C PRO A 51 -2.92 3.21 -14.92
N LYS A 52 -2.37 4.41 -14.87
CA LYS A 52 -1.14 4.65 -14.11
C LYS A 52 -1.32 4.51 -12.59
N ALA A 53 -2.56 4.51 -12.11
CA ALA A 53 -2.80 4.23 -10.70
C ALA A 53 -2.47 2.78 -10.32
N VAL A 54 -2.42 1.87 -11.30
CA VAL A 54 -2.00 0.50 -11.06
C VAL A 54 -0.49 0.51 -10.84
N SER A 55 -0.07 0.11 -9.66
CA SER A 55 1.35 0.11 -9.29
C SER A 55 2.02 -1.18 -9.73
N VAL A 56 3.33 -1.14 -9.89
CA VAL A 56 4.10 -2.33 -10.26
C VAL A 56 5.13 -2.64 -9.19
N ALA A 57 5.30 -3.92 -8.90
CA ALA A 57 6.30 -4.40 -7.96
C ALA A 57 7.28 -5.28 -8.76
N ILE A 58 8.55 -4.90 -8.72
CA ILE A 58 9.57 -5.41 -9.62
C ILE A 58 10.58 -6.22 -8.83
N ILE A 59 10.87 -7.43 -9.30
CA ILE A 59 11.88 -8.28 -8.68
C ILE A 59 13.27 -7.75 -9.09
N PRO A 60 14.11 -7.38 -8.12
CA PRO A 60 15.36 -6.68 -8.46
C PRO A 60 16.28 -7.41 -9.40
N VAL A 61 16.37 -8.75 -9.31
CA VAL A 61 17.29 -9.51 -10.16
C VAL A 61 16.68 -9.90 -11.50
N ALA A 62 15.42 -9.53 -11.76
CA ALA A 62 14.81 -9.84 -13.03
C ALA A 62 15.57 -9.13 -14.16
N PRO A 63 15.63 -9.77 -15.34
CA PRO A 63 16.49 -9.24 -16.41
C PRO A 63 16.08 -7.85 -16.91
N TYR A 64 14.82 -7.48 -16.79
CA TYR A 64 14.37 -6.17 -17.26
C TYR A 64 14.01 -5.24 -16.12
N ALA A 65 14.48 -5.52 -14.90
CA ALA A 65 14.04 -4.79 -13.70
C ALA A 65 14.26 -3.28 -13.84
N THR A 66 15.50 -2.89 -14.13
CA THR A 66 15.83 -1.47 -14.17
C THR A 66 15.10 -0.77 -15.31
N GLU A 67 15.01 -1.42 -16.45
CA GLU A 67 14.30 -0.86 -17.60
C GLU A 67 12.82 -0.63 -17.27
N ARG A 68 12.18 -1.61 -16.64
CA ARG A 68 10.77 -1.48 -16.28
C ARG A 68 10.55 -0.40 -15.22
N ALA A 69 11.50 -0.28 -14.29
CA ALA A 69 11.40 0.78 -13.28
C ALA A 69 11.45 2.16 -13.94
N LYS A 70 12.35 2.34 -14.89
CA LYS A 70 12.45 3.62 -15.60
C LYS A 70 11.20 3.89 -16.43
N ASP A 71 10.68 2.86 -17.10
CA ASP A 71 9.45 3.01 -17.88
C ASP A 71 8.28 3.45 -16.98
N ALA A 72 8.14 2.80 -15.83
CA ALA A 72 7.07 3.11 -14.90
C ALA A 72 7.23 4.52 -14.33
N TYR A 73 8.45 4.88 -13.99
CA TYR A 73 8.72 6.22 -13.46
C TYR A 73 8.35 7.31 -14.48
N ASN A 74 8.67 7.07 -15.74
CA ASN A 74 8.33 8.03 -16.80
C ASN A 74 6.82 8.20 -16.95
N GLN A 75 6.04 7.19 -16.57
CA GLN A 75 4.58 7.27 -16.56
C GLN A 75 4.02 7.88 -15.28
N LYS A 76 4.88 8.18 -14.32
CA LYS A 76 4.47 8.61 -12.97
C LYS A 76 3.69 7.53 -12.24
N ARG A 77 4.04 6.28 -12.51
CA ARG A 77 3.44 5.10 -11.90
C ARG A 77 4.27 4.72 -10.68
N ASP A 78 3.60 4.36 -9.59
CA ASP A 78 4.30 3.94 -8.37
C ASP A 78 5.00 2.60 -8.57
N ILE A 79 6.18 2.51 -7.99
CA ILE A 79 7.07 1.36 -8.13
C ILE A 79 7.42 0.84 -6.75
N LEU A 80 7.30 -0.48 -6.58
CA LEU A 80 7.74 -1.16 -5.37
C LEU A 80 8.86 -2.13 -5.73
N ILE A 81 9.76 -2.35 -4.79
CA ILE A 81 10.70 -3.46 -4.86
C ILE A 81 9.96 -4.72 -4.42
N HIS A 82 9.90 -5.71 -5.28
CA HIS A 82 9.28 -7.00 -4.95
C HIS A 82 10.38 -7.94 -4.52
N LEU A 83 10.58 -8.05 -3.20
CA LEU A 83 11.80 -8.64 -2.67
C LEU A 83 11.58 -10.10 -2.28
N PRO A 84 12.38 -11.02 -2.83
CA PRO A 84 12.29 -12.41 -2.41
C PRO A 84 12.62 -12.56 -0.94
N MET A 85 11.85 -13.38 -0.25
CA MET A 85 12.06 -13.69 1.15
C MET A 85 11.83 -15.17 1.36
N GLU A 86 12.59 -15.75 2.27
CA GLU A 86 12.54 -17.18 2.51
C GLU A 86 11.13 -17.61 2.96
N PRO A 87 10.49 -18.57 2.23
CA PRO A 87 9.19 -19.05 2.66
C PRO A 87 9.32 -20.15 3.72
N LYS A 88 8.22 -20.41 4.41
CA LYS A 88 8.19 -21.51 5.38
C LYS A 88 8.54 -22.85 4.76
N SER A 89 8.14 -23.03 3.51
CA SER A 89 8.43 -24.28 2.78
C SER A 89 9.91 -24.46 2.50
N LYS A 90 10.71 -23.42 2.71
CA LYS A 90 12.15 -23.41 2.41
C LYS A 90 12.48 -23.66 0.96
N GLN A 91 11.56 -23.36 0.07
CA GLN A 91 11.84 -23.39 -1.36
C GLN A 91 12.93 -22.36 -1.69
N PRO A 92 13.81 -22.69 -2.67
CA PRO A 92 14.82 -21.70 -3.08
C PRO A 92 14.18 -20.41 -3.56
N ILE A 93 14.85 -19.26 -3.27
CA ILE A 93 14.38 -17.98 -3.74
C ILE A 93 15.47 -17.36 -4.61
N GLU A 94 15.04 -16.36 -5.35
CA GLU A 94 15.96 -15.67 -6.23
C GLU A 94 17.12 -15.08 -5.44
N UNK A 95 18.19 -14.92 -5.94
CA UNK A 95 19.29 -14.34 -5.39
C UNK A 95 18.96 -13.02 -4.91
N GLY A 96 19.54 -12.64 -4.04
CA GLY A 96 19.36 -11.33 -3.46
C GLY A 96 18.18 -11.23 -2.52
N GLY A 97 17.66 -12.34 -2.06
CA GLY A 97 16.52 -12.33 -1.15
C GLY A 97 16.93 -12.38 0.31
N ILE A 98 15.95 -12.17 1.18
CA ILE A 98 16.14 -12.20 2.62
C ILE A 98 15.95 -13.62 3.13
N HIS A 99 16.87 -14.07 3.97
CA HIS A 99 16.77 -15.37 4.65
C HIS A 99 16.54 -15.14 6.14
N ILE A 100 15.82 -16.07 6.74
CA ILE A 100 15.60 -16.03 8.18
C ILE A 100 16.96 -16.02 8.88
N GLY A 101 17.12 -15.08 9.80
CA GLY A 101 18.39 -14.95 10.52
C GLY A 101 19.36 -13.97 9.91
N ASP A 102 19.08 -13.43 8.73
CA ASP A 102 19.93 -12.37 8.18
C ASP A 102 20.01 -11.21 9.15
N ASN A 103 21.22 -10.71 9.38
CA ASN A 103 21.38 -9.60 10.30
C ASN A 103 21.11 -8.26 9.60
N GLU A 104 21.07 -7.22 10.40
CA GLU A 104 20.72 -5.90 9.91
C GLU A 104 21.68 -5.42 8.82
N GLU A 105 22.98 -5.66 8.99
CA GLU A 105 23.97 -5.19 8.04
C GLU A 105 23.80 -5.88 6.69
N LYS A 106 23.53 -7.18 6.70
CA LYS A 106 23.29 -7.90 5.46
C LYS A 106 22.04 -7.40 4.76
N ILE A 107 20.98 -7.14 5.53
CA ILE A 107 19.74 -6.63 4.96
C ILE A 107 19.95 -5.22 4.40
N ARG A 108 20.74 -4.38 5.09
CA ARG A 108 21.02 -3.03 4.62
C ARG A 108 21.73 -3.05 3.27
N LYS A 109 22.72 -3.94 3.12
CA LYS A 109 23.42 -4.07 1.84
C LYS A 109 22.48 -4.55 0.75
N LEU A 110 21.62 -5.50 1.08
CA LEU A 110 20.68 -6.06 0.12
C LEU A 110 19.68 -5.00 -0.35
N ILE A 111 19.16 -4.19 0.56
CA ILE A 111 18.23 -3.13 0.19
C ILE A 111 18.95 -2.08 -0.67
N HIS A 112 20.19 -1.74 -0.32
CA HIS A 112 20.96 -0.80 -1.14
C HIS A 112 21.12 -1.32 -2.58
N THR A 113 21.48 -2.58 -2.73
CA THR A 113 21.62 -3.19 -4.06
C THR A 113 20.29 -3.21 -4.79
N SER A 114 19.23 -3.59 -4.09
CA SER A 114 17.89 -3.66 -4.71
C SER A 114 17.42 -2.30 -5.18
N ARG A 115 17.72 -1.23 -4.44
CA ARG A 115 17.35 0.12 -4.85
C ARG A 115 18.08 0.54 -6.12
N GLY A 116 19.30 0.05 -6.32
CA GLY A 116 20.02 0.31 -7.56
C GLY A 116 19.41 -0.43 -8.74
N GLN A 117 18.91 -1.63 -8.49
CA GLN A 117 18.30 -2.45 -9.53
C GLN A 117 16.87 -2.00 -9.87
N VAL A 118 16.16 -1.46 -8.89
CA VAL A 118 14.79 -0.95 -9.07
C VAL A 118 14.78 0.51 -8.64
N PRO A 119 15.30 1.40 -9.49
CA PRO A 119 15.34 2.81 -9.12
C PRO A 119 13.93 3.39 -9.01
N TYR A 120 13.82 4.46 -8.24
CA TYR A 120 12.58 5.21 -8.02
C TYR A 120 11.53 4.45 -7.21
N ALA A 121 11.86 3.32 -6.60
CA ALA A 121 10.91 2.60 -5.77
C ALA A 121 10.54 3.43 -4.54
N ILE A 122 9.25 3.38 -4.16
CA ILE A 122 8.77 4.11 -2.99
C ILE A 122 8.45 3.20 -1.82
N GLY A 123 8.46 1.89 -2.07
CA GLY A 123 8.16 0.91 -1.05
C GLY A 123 8.65 -0.45 -1.46
N LEU A 124 8.30 -1.43 -0.66
CA LEU A 124 8.75 -2.80 -0.88
C LEU A 124 7.65 -3.76 -0.44
N ASN A 125 7.44 -4.82 -1.22
CA ASN A 125 6.57 -5.90 -0.77
C ASN A 125 7.29 -7.23 -0.90
N ASN A 126 6.80 -8.21 -0.17
CA ASN A 126 7.50 -9.50 -0.11
C ASN A 126 7.03 -10.44 -1.21
N HIS A 127 8.01 -11.04 -1.86
CA HIS A 127 7.83 -12.11 -2.83
C HIS A 127 8.08 -13.43 -2.07
N MET A 128 7.08 -14.27 -2.01
CA MET A 128 7.09 -15.43 -1.11
C MET A 128 7.24 -14.92 0.33
N GLY A 129 8.04 -15.43 1.15
CA GLY A 129 8.38 -14.77 2.41
C GLY A 129 7.52 -15.17 3.60
N SER A 130 6.78 -16.27 3.49
CA SER A 130 5.94 -16.69 4.62
C SER A 130 6.78 -17.01 5.86
N GLY A 131 7.97 -17.56 5.68
CA GLY A 131 8.84 -17.85 6.83
C GLY A 131 9.43 -16.58 7.42
N ALA A 132 9.96 -15.72 6.58
CA ALA A 132 10.61 -14.50 7.06
C ALA A 132 9.60 -13.52 7.66
N THR A 133 8.44 -13.43 7.07
CA THR A 133 7.44 -12.46 7.54
C THR A 133 6.62 -12.96 8.72
N SER A 134 6.47 -14.27 8.87
CA SER A 134 5.62 -14.82 9.92
C SER A 134 6.33 -15.49 11.09
N UNK A 135 7.37 -15.69 10.75
CA UNK A 135 7.98 -16.45 11.75
C UNK A 135 9.10 -15.78 12.40
N ASP A 136 9.56 -15.00 11.74
CA ASP A 136 10.77 -14.51 12.41
C ASP A 136 10.68 -13.02 12.68
N SER A 137 10.25 -12.70 13.87
CA SER A 137 10.09 -11.31 14.29
C SER A 137 11.41 -10.53 14.22
N ALA A 138 12.53 -11.17 14.56
CA ALA A 138 13.82 -10.48 14.51
C ALA A 138 14.21 -10.08 13.09
N THR A 139 14.01 -10.98 12.13
CA THR A 139 14.30 -10.67 10.73
C THR A 139 13.42 -9.51 10.25
N MET A 140 12.12 -9.54 10.61
CA MET A 140 11.24 -8.45 10.24
C MET A 140 11.63 -7.14 10.89
N GLN A 141 12.07 -7.17 12.13
CA GLN A 141 12.53 -5.95 12.78
C GLN A 141 13.71 -5.32 12.03
N HIS A 142 14.67 -6.14 11.65
CA HIS A 142 15.81 -5.64 10.87
C HIS A 142 15.36 -5.05 9.54
N LEU A 143 14.49 -5.76 8.83
CA LEU A 143 14.02 -5.28 7.54
C LEU A 143 13.27 -3.95 7.68
N LEU A 144 12.33 -3.88 8.62
CA LEU A 144 11.51 -2.68 8.75
C LEU A 144 12.35 -1.48 9.18
N LYS A 145 13.34 -1.70 10.03
CA LYS A 145 14.25 -0.63 10.42
C LYS A 145 15.01 -0.08 9.22
N VAL A 146 15.53 -0.98 8.39
CA VAL A 146 16.28 -0.56 7.20
C VAL A 146 15.36 0.15 6.20
N LEU A 147 14.14 -0.33 6.03
CA LEU A 147 13.17 0.35 5.16
C LEU A 147 12.89 1.76 5.65
N LYS A 148 12.72 1.93 6.95
CA LYS A 148 12.48 3.25 7.51
C LYS A 148 13.67 4.18 7.24
N GLU A 149 14.89 3.68 7.39
CA GLU A 149 16.08 4.48 7.10
C GLU A 149 16.10 4.96 5.66
N ASN A 150 15.51 4.18 4.75
CA ASN A 150 15.49 4.49 3.32
C ASN A 150 14.20 5.17 2.87
N THR A 151 13.31 5.49 3.78
CA THR A 151 12.01 6.10 3.50
C THR A 151 11.19 5.25 2.52
N LEU A 152 11.23 3.93 2.73
CA LEU A 152 10.46 2.97 1.96
C LEU A 152 9.36 2.40 2.84
N PHE A 153 8.13 2.38 2.36
CA PHE A 153 7.07 1.72 3.12
C PHE A 153 7.05 0.22 2.81
N PHE A 154 6.37 -0.52 3.67
CA PHE A 154 6.23 -1.97 3.49
C PHE A 154 4.79 -2.32 3.19
N LEU A 155 4.60 -3.13 2.16
CA LEU A 155 3.31 -3.75 1.86
C LEU A 155 3.44 -5.24 2.12
N ASP A 156 2.74 -5.73 3.15
CA ASP A 156 2.75 -7.17 3.46
C ASP A 156 1.85 -7.87 2.46
N SER A 157 2.43 -8.68 1.60
CA SER A 157 1.66 -9.47 0.63
C SER A 157 0.87 -10.57 1.31
N LYS A 158 1.10 -10.80 2.59
CA LYS A 158 0.33 -11.74 3.43
C LYS A 158 0.23 -13.11 2.76
N THR A 159 1.39 -13.64 2.42
CA THR A 159 1.46 -14.99 1.90
C THR A 159 1.04 -16.01 2.95
N ILE A 160 0.98 -15.59 4.20
CA ILE A 160 0.49 -16.41 5.30
C ILE A 160 -0.23 -15.50 6.29
N GLY A 161 -1.36 -15.98 6.82
CA GLY A 161 -2.18 -15.17 7.71
C GLY A 161 -1.55 -14.87 9.06
N SER A 162 -0.56 -15.67 9.48
CA SER A 162 0.11 -15.47 10.77
C SER A 162 1.30 -14.53 10.69
N SER A 163 1.42 -13.74 9.62
CA SER A 163 2.54 -12.81 9.47
C SER A 163 2.63 -11.85 10.66
N VAL A 164 3.85 -11.62 11.14
CA VAL A 164 4.10 -10.65 12.22
C VAL A 164 4.48 -9.28 11.69
N ALA A 165 4.45 -9.08 10.37
CA ALA A 165 4.99 -7.85 9.78
C ALA A 165 4.25 -6.61 10.25
N ALA A 166 2.92 -6.61 10.19
CA ALA A 166 2.15 -5.43 10.57
C ALA A 166 2.32 -5.11 12.05
N LYS A 167 2.30 -6.14 12.91
CA LYS A 167 2.50 -5.94 14.34
C LYS A 167 3.87 -5.35 14.63
N THR A 168 4.90 -5.89 13.98
CA THR A 168 6.27 -5.41 14.16
C THR A 168 6.41 -3.97 13.67
N ALA A 169 5.80 -3.66 12.54
CA ALA A 169 5.83 -2.30 11.99
C ALA A 169 5.20 -1.30 12.96
N ARG A 170 4.06 -1.67 13.55
CA ARG A 170 3.42 -0.79 14.53
C ARG A 170 4.31 -0.53 15.73
N GLN A 171 5.06 -1.53 16.17
CA GLN A 171 5.98 -1.36 17.28
C GLN A 171 7.06 -0.33 16.98
N PHE A 172 7.45 -0.19 15.73
CA PHE A 172 8.49 0.76 15.32
C PHE A 172 7.92 2.06 14.75
N GLY A 173 6.61 2.23 14.80
CA GLY A 173 6.00 3.44 14.26
C GLY A 173 6.09 3.55 12.74
N ILE A 174 6.06 2.42 12.07
CA ILE A 174 6.16 2.36 10.61
C ILE A 174 4.80 2.04 10.04
N ASN A 175 4.33 2.87 9.11
CA ASN A 175 3.09 2.59 8.41
C ASN A 175 3.29 1.42 7.47
N THR A 176 2.40 0.44 7.57
CA THR A 176 2.47 -0.76 6.76
C THR A 176 1.10 -1.02 6.15
N LEU A 177 1.09 -1.34 4.88
CA LEU A 177 -0.12 -1.79 4.21
C LEU A 177 -0.14 -3.31 4.19
N GLU A 178 -1.32 -3.88 4.15
CA GLU A 178 -1.51 -5.32 4.00
C GLU A 178 -2.40 -5.60 2.80
N ARG A 179 -2.08 -6.69 2.08
CA ARG A 179 -2.92 -7.13 0.98
C ARG A 179 -4.25 -7.64 1.52
N ASP A 180 -5.30 -7.27 0.81
CA ASP A 180 -6.65 -7.79 1.08
C ASP A 180 -7.07 -8.93 0.15
N UNK A 181 -6.57 -8.94 -1.16
CA UNK A 181 -6.95 -9.88 -2.10
C UNK A 181 -5.86 -10.09 -3.06
N PHE A 182 -5.84 -11.44 -3.36
CA PHE A 182 -5.16 -11.71 -4.63
C PHE A 182 -6.18 -11.86 -5.73
N LEU A 183 -5.90 -11.28 -6.90
CA LEU A 183 -6.79 -11.43 -8.05
C LEU A 183 -6.68 -12.80 -8.70
N ASP A 184 -5.50 -13.40 -8.68
CA ASP A 184 -5.21 -14.48 -9.61
C ASP A 184 -4.47 -15.65 -8.98
N ASP A 185 -4.88 -16.07 -7.79
CA ASP A 185 -4.46 -17.38 -7.28
C ASP A 185 -4.83 -18.47 -8.27
N SER A 186 -6.03 -18.40 -8.83
CA SER A 186 -6.42 -19.14 -10.01
C SER A 186 -6.31 -18.19 -11.20
N ASP A 187 -5.76 -18.68 -12.32
CA ASP A 187 -5.67 -17.81 -13.49
C ASP A 187 -6.81 -18.03 -14.49
N LEU A 188 -7.84 -18.77 -14.11
CA LEU A 188 -9.04 -18.91 -14.92
C LEU A 188 -9.77 -17.56 -14.97
N LEU A 189 -10.23 -17.18 -16.16
CA LEU A 189 -10.86 -15.86 -16.32
C LEU A 189 -12.02 -15.66 -15.35
N ALA A 190 -12.90 -16.64 -15.23
CA ALA A 190 -14.05 -16.51 -14.34
C ALA A 190 -13.64 -16.31 -12.89
N ASP A 191 -12.56 -16.96 -12.46
CA ASP A 191 -12.09 -16.83 -11.10
C ASP A 191 -11.47 -15.45 -10.85
N VAL A 192 -10.71 -14.93 -11.83
CA VAL A 192 -10.14 -13.60 -11.70
C VAL A 192 -11.26 -12.55 -11.65
N GLN A 193 -12.28 -12.69 -12.50
CA GLN A 193 -13.43 -11.80 -12.47
C GLN A 193 -14.13 -11.83 -11.12
N LYS A 194 -14.27 -13.01 -10.55
CA LYS A 194 -14.91 -13.18 -9.25
C LYS A 194 -14.08 -12.50 -8.14
N GLN A 195 -12.77 -12.66 -8.19
CA GLN A 195 -11.91 -12.00 -7.20
C GLN A 195 -11.94 -10.50 -7.33
N PHE A 196 -12.04 -9.99 -8.55
CA PHE A 196 -12.17 -8.55 -8.75
C PHE A 196 -13.47 -8.02 -8.13
N ALA A 197 -14.57 -8.76 -8.32
CA ALA A 197 -15.84 -8.40 -7.68
C ALA A 197 -15.74 -8.46 -6.15
N HIS A 198 -15.04 -9.47 -5.62
CA HIS A 198 -14.81 -9.55 -4.18
C HIS A 198 -14.00 -8.34 -3.68
N ALA A 199 -13.04 -7.87 -4.46
CA ALA A 199 -12.24 -6.71 -4.08
C ALA A 199 -13.11 -5.46 -3.99
N ILE A 200 -14.03 -5.30 -4.93
CA ILE A 200 -14.97 -4.17 -4.90
C ILE A 200 -15.83 -4.23 -3.63
N ASN A 201 -16.35 -5.40 -3.32
CA ASN A 201 -17.18 -5.57 -2.12
C ASN A 201 -16.37 -5.34 -0.86
N HIS A 202 -15.12 -5.80 -0.85
CA HIS A 202 -14.24 -5.56 0.30
C HIS A 202 -14.00 -4.06 0.52
N ALA A 203 -13.76 -3.34 -0.58
CA ALA A 203 -13.55 -1.90 -0.48
C ALA A 203 -14.80 -1.21 0.08
N ARG A 204 -15.96 -1.60 -0.40
CA ARG A 204 -17.21 -1.01 0.09
C ARG A 204 -17.41 -1.28 1.58
N LYS A 205 -17.13 -2.49 2.02
CA LYS A 205 -17.36 -2.88 3.41
C LYS A 205 -16.35 -2.22 4.35
N ASN A 206 -15.09 -2.09 3.92
CA ASN A 206 -14.00 -1.69 4.79
C ASN A 206 -13.42 -0.32 4.48
N GLY A 207 -13.87 0.32 3.40
CA GLY A 207 -13.37 1.62 2.98
C GLY A 207 -12.17 1.55 2.07
N VAL A 208 -11.46 0.43 2.05
CA VAL A 208 -10.25 0.29 1.25
C VAL A 208 -10.05 -1.18 0.89
N ALA A 209 -9.50 -1.42 -0.29
CA ALA A 209 -9.01 -2.74 -0.67
C ALA A 209 -7.64 -2.59 -1.32
N VAL A 210 -6.68 -3.35 -0.83
CA VAL A 210 -5.35 -3.47 -1.45
C VAL A 210 -5.31 -4.82 -2.16
N VAL A 211 -5.13 -4.78 -3.46
CA VAL A 211 -5.34 -5.92 -4.34
C VAL A 211 -4.05 -6.21 -5.09
N ILE A 212 -3.63 -7.47 -5.10
CA ILE A 212 -2.40 -7.86 -5.79
C ILE A 212 -2.74 -8.85 -6.89
N GLY A 213 -2.13 -8.66 -8.05
CA GLY A 213 -2.18 -9.60 -9.15
C GLY A 213 -0.80 -9.78 -9.76
N HIS A 214 -0.75 -10.52 -10.85
CA HIS A 214 0.50 -10.90 -11.52
C HIS A 214 0.35 -10.68 -13.02
N PRO A 215 1.48 -10.66 -13.78
CA PRO A 215 1.41 -10.39 -15.22
C PRO A 215 0.92 -11.62 -15.99
N ARG A 216 -0.34 -11.91 -15.86
CA ARG A 216 -1.00 -13.05 -16.49
C ARG A 216 -2.09 -12.57 -17.42
N LYS A 217 -2.33 -13.35 -18.48
CA LYS A 217 -3.25 -12.96 -19.52
C LYS A 217 -4.62 -12.56 -18.99
N ASN A 218 -5.18 -13.37 -18.12
CA ASN A 218 -6.56 -13.10 -17.65
C ASN A 218 -6.60 -11.97 -16.62
N THR A 219 -5.53 -11.80 -15.84
CA THR A 219 -5.44 -10.64 -14.96
C THR A 219 -5.39 -9.35 -15.79
N ILE A 220 -4.56 -9.33 -16.81
CA ILE A 220 -4.46 -8.17 -17.69
C ILE A 220 -5.80 -7.89 -18.35
N SER A 221 -6.48 -8.93 -18.81
CA SER A 221 -7.77 -8.78 -19.44
C SER A 221 -8.81 -8.16 -18.51
N VAL A 222 -8.85 -8.60 -17.28
CA VAL A 222 -9.81 -8.07 -16.30
C VAL A 222 -9.50 -6.62 -15.96
N LEU A 223 -8.25 -6.24 -15.97
CA LEU A 223 -7.82 -4.89 -15.57
C LEU A 223 -7.70 -3.92 -16.73
N UNK A 224 -7.95 -4.25 -17.77
CA UNK A 224 -7.89 -3.48 -18.81
C UNK A 224 -8.40 -2.15 -18.54
N LYS A 225 -8.06 -1.19 -19.29
CA LYS A 225 -8.36 0.22 -19.07
C LYS A 225 -9.86 0.50 -19.08
N GLN A 226 -10.56 -0.03 -20.07
CA GLN A 226 -11.99 0.18 -20.15
C GLN A 226 -12.74 -0.44 -18.99
N ASN A 227 -12.23 -1.53 -18.42
CA ASN A 227 -12.87 -2.13 -17.25
C ASN A 227 -12.66 -1.28 -16.01
N LEU A 228 -11.45 -0.78 -15.81
CA LEU A 228 -11.19 0.08 -14.66
C LEU A 228 -11.89 1.44 -14.79
N ALA A 229 -12.14 1.89 -16.03
CA ALA A 229 -12.94 3.10 -16.23
C ALA A 229 -14.40 2.90 -15.85
N GLN A 230 -14.86 1.65 -15.77
CA GLN A 230 -16.25 1.33 -15.43
C GLN A 230 -16.43 0.91 -13.98
N LEU A 231 -15.44 1.17 -13.13
CA LEU A 231 -15.62 0.92 -11.71
C LEU A 231 -16.86 1.66 -11.20
N PRO A 232 -17.61 1.08 -10.25
CA PRO A 232 -18.74 1.80 -9.68
C PRO A 232 -18.32 3.17 -9.15
N GLN A 233 -19.25 4.12 -9.19
CA GLN A 233 -18.93 5.50 -8.81
C GLN A 233 -18.52 5.62 -7.34
N ASP A 234 -18.92 4.67 -6.51
CA ASP A 234 -18.54 4.70 -5.10
C ASP A 234 -17.16 4.08 -4.85
N ILE A 235 -16.45 3.66 -5.91
CA ILE A 235 -15.10 3.10 -5.79
C ILE A 235 -14.12 4.00 -6.53
N GLU A 236 -13.07 4.42 -5.85
CA GLU A 236 -12.02 5.23 -6.46
C GLU A 236 -10.74 4.41 -6.58
N LEU A 237 -10.20 4.31 -7.78
CA LEU A 237 -8.90 3.67 -7.99
C LEU A 237 -7.82 4.67 -7.59
N VAL A 238 -6.98 4.29 -6.62
CA VAL A 238 -5.91 5.15 -6.12
C VAL A 238 -4.58 4.43 -6.25
N SER A 239 -3.51 5.18 -6.34
CA SER A 239 -2.19 4.57 -6.33
C SER A 239 -1.85 4.08 -4.93
N VAL A 240 -0.99 3.06 -4.86
CA VAL A 240 -0.61 2.52 -3.55
C VAL A 240 0.15 3.55 -2.72
N GLY A 241 0.91 4.43 -3.37
CA GLY A 241 1.61 5.49 -2.66
C GLY A 241 0.66 6.50 -2.04
N ASN A 242 -0.41 6.86 -2.77
CA ASN A 242 -1.43 7.74 -2.20
C ASN A 242 -2.11 7.09 -1.01
N LEU A 243 -2.41 5.80 -1.14
CA LEU A 243 -3.03 5.08 -0.05
C LEU A 243 -2.13 5.07 1.19
N TRP A 244 -0.85 4.81 0.98
CA TRP A 244 0.10 4.78 2.09
C TRP A 244 0.24 6.16 2.74
N ARG A 245 0.37 7.21 1.95
CA ARG A 245 0.54 8.57 2.48
C ARG A 245 -0.69 9.02 3.26
N ASN A 246 -1.86 8.50 2.93
CA ASN A 246 -3.11 8.86 3.60
C ASN A 246 -3.55 7.84 4.64
N UNK A 247 -3.00 6.79 4.64
CA UNK A 247 -3.23 5.97 5.42
C UNK A 247 -2.99 6.41 6.65
N LYS A 248 -3.93 6.64 7.45
CA LYS A 248 -3.91 7.00 8.85
C LYS A 248 -3.75 5.74 9.67
N THR A 249 -2.62 5.62 10.26
CA THR A 249 -2.40 4.52 11.18
C THR A 249 -3.07 4.89 12.48
N VAL A 250 -4.12 4.16 12.82
CA VAL A 250 -4.72 4.30 14.13
C VAL A 250 -4.05 3.27 15.03
N PRO A 251 -3.31 3.70 16.04
CA PRO A 251 -2.69 2.72 16.94
C PRO A 251 -3.76 1.93 17.64
N ASP A 252 -3.53 0.65 17.80
CA ASP A 252 -4.46 -0.22 18.50
C ASP A 252 -4.61 0.21 19.96
N LYS A 253 -3.59 0.83 20.52
CA LYS A 253 -3.60 1.28 21.90
C LYS A 253 -3.03 2.68 21.97
N PRO A 254 -3.47 3.48 22.93
CA PRO A 254 -2.95 4.83 23.05
C PRO A 254 -1.43 4.82 23.23
N PHE A 255 -0.78 5.79 22.61
CA PHE A 255 0.66 5.93 22.73
C PHE A 255 1.12 6.23 24.16
N ILE A 256 0.22 6.69 25.00
CA ILE A 256 0.54 6.93 26.41
C ILE A 256 1.23 5.72 27.00
N MET A 257 0.84 4.52 26.59
CA MET A 257 1.46 3.31 27.12
C MET A 257 2.92 3.19 26.77
N LEU A 258 3.35 3.81 25.69
CA LEU A 258 4.76 3.77 25.30
C LEU A 258 5.62 4.62 26.23
N PHE A 259 5.06 5.64 26.83
CA PHE A 259 5.81 6.51 27.72
C PHE A 259 5.99 5.90 29.10
N GLU A 260 5.19 4.91 29.42
CA GLU A 260 5.37 4.19 30.67
C GLU A 260 6.56 3.27 30.61
N GLN A 261 6.90 2.85 29.42
CA GLN A 261 8.13 2.09 29.21
C GLN A 261 9.22 3.10 28.99
N GLU A 262 10.31 2.92 29.68
CA GLU A 262 11.46 3.72 29.42
C GLU A 262 11.68 3.78 27.95
N PRO A 263 11.64 4.94 27.36
CA PRO A 263 11.77 5.05 25.94
C PRO A 263 13.07 4.41 25.59
N ALA A 264 12.92 3.39 25.03
CA ALA A 264 14.06 2.75 24.48
C ALA A 264 14.67 3.70 23.51
N LEU A 265 14.57 4.37 24.06
CA LEU A 265 14.50 5.12 23.25
C LEU A 265 14.50 5.53 22.31
N SER A 266 14.48 5.65 22.29
CA SER A 266 13.97 6.13 21.47
C SER A 266 13.99 6.71 20.94
N SER A 267 14.32 6.50 21.02
CA SER A 267 13.76 7.04 20.48
C SER A 267 14.18 7.81 20.27
N VAL A 268 14.89 7.59 20.43
CA VAL A 268 14.63 8.23 20.15
C VAL A 268 15.17 9.03 20.02
N PRO A 269 15.71 9.09 19.88
CA PRO A 269 15.56 9.78 19.70
C PRO A 269 15.74 10.54 19.50
N PRO A 270 15.96 10.53 19.62
CA PRO A 270 15.28 10.98 19.64
C PRO A 270 14.96 11.42 19.53
N TYR A 271 15.16 10.89 19.61
CA TYR A 271 14.06 10.97 19.38
C TYR A 271 13.93 11.33 19.66
N ASP A 272 14.17 10.91 19.87
CA ASP A 272 13.32 10.98 19.98
C ASP A 272 12.99 11.28 20.10
N SER A 273 13.27 10.89 20.62
CA SER A 273 12.22 10.81 20.64
C SER A 273 11.77 10.94 20.67
N ILE A 274 11.62 10.44 20.88
CA ILE A 274 10.56 10.29 20.83
C ILE A 274 10.07 10.08 20.72
N PRO A 275 9.98 9.38 21.06
CA PRO A 275 8.99 9.03 20.83
C PRO A 275 8.43 9.11 20.57
N LEU A 276 8.28 8.61 20.53
CA LEU A 276 7.17 8.58 20.18
C LEU A 276 6.49 9.01 20.18
N LEU A 277 6.13 8.83 20.13
CA LEU A 277 4.91 9.16 20.14
C LEU A 277 4.37 9.35 19.62
N ARG A 278 4.22 8.96 19.41
CA ARG A 278 3.36 9.00 18.91
C ARG A 278 2.54 9.08 18.64
N GLY A 279 2.52 8.87 18.60
CA GLY A 279 1.72 8.76 18.36
C GLY A 279 1.43 9.46 18.17
N ILE A 280 1.47 9.54 18.34
CA ILE A 280 1.41 10.30 18.12
C ILE A 280 1.95 10.90 17.56
N PRO A 281 2.52 10.84 17.46
CA PRO A 281 2.87 11.44 17.05
C PRO A 281 3.43 12.11 16.77
N LYS A 282 4.12 12.03 16.96
CA LYS A 282 4.20 12.58 16.60
C LYS A 282 4.31 12.92 15.85
N GLU A 283 4.39 13.00 15.62
CA GLU A 283 4.05 13.29 14.90
C GLU A 283 3.91 13.78 14.17
#